data_9b48408a2dca785cddd9eb1957bb5a0d
#
_entry.id   9b48408a2dca785cddd9eb1957bb5a0d
#
_cell.length_a   1.000
_cell.length_b   1.000
_cell.length_c   1.000
_cell.angle_alpha   90.00
_cell.angle_beta   90.00
_cell.angle_gamma   90.00
#
_symmetry.space_group_name_H-M   'P 1'
#
loop_
_entity.id
_entity.type
_entity.pdbx_description
1 polymer ?
#
loop_
_entity_poly.entity_id
_entity_poly.type
_entity_poly.pdbx_seq_one_letter_code
_entity_poly.pdbx_strand_id
1 'polypeptide(L)'
;VLDRDEEKVRELREYTENAYVVRNLDKKTLADCGVADCDVAVVCIGSQMDTSILTTLHLVSLGVPHVIAKAASAEQGEILEKLGAEVVYPERDMAIRLAHRMETSRMLDFIQLSEQLNISKLVIPEKAVGSSVMSANLRAKYGVNIIAIETGGKLRVSVDPNYLFQSGDI
;
A
#
# COMPACT_ATOMS: atom_id res chain seq x y z
N VAL A 1 2.62 -14.19 14.58
CA VAL A 1 2.50 -14.60 13.17
C VAL A 1 2.09 -16.07 13.12
N LEU A 2 1.18 -16.43 12.21
CA LEU A 2 0.72 -17.81 12.02
C LEU A 2 0.96 -18.20 10.56
N ASP A 3 1.68 -19.28 10.32
CA ASP A 3 1.88 -19.87 8.99
C ASP A 3 1.99 -21.40 9.11
N ARG A 4 1.69 -22.12 8.04
CA ARG A 4 1.88 -23.58 7.97
C ARG A 4 3.31 -23.98 7.61
N ASP A 5 4.08 -23.05 7.08
CA ASP A 5 5.45 -23.25 6.62
C ASP A 5 6.43 -23.02 7.78
N GLU A 6 7.09 -24.10 8.20
CA GLU A 6 8.03 -24.07 9.33
C GLU A 6 9.26 -23.19 9.06
N GLU A 7 9.71 -23.10 7.81
CA GLU A 7 10.87 -22.28 7.46
C GLU A 7 10.55 -20.80 7.58
N LYS A 8 9.39 -20.36 7.08
CA LYS A 8 8.92 -18.99 7.23
C LYS A 8 8.73 -18.60 8.69
N VAL A 9 8.12 -19.48 9.48
CA VAL A 9 7.92 -19.23 10.91
C VAL A 9 9.27 -19.12 11.61
N ARG A 10 10.26 -19.95 11.25
CA ARG A 10 11.61 -19.90 11.83
C ARG A 10 12.30 -18.57 11.50
N GLU A 11 12.23 -18.08 10.26
CA GLU A 11 12.77 -16.78 9.87
C GLU A 11 12.12 -15.63 10.65
N LEU A 12 10.80 -15.68 10.81
CA LEU A 12 10.05 -14.65 11.53
C LEU A 12 10.31 -14.63 13.03
N ARG A 13 10.76 -15.74 13.63
CA ARG A 13 11.18 -15.79 15.03
C ARG A 13 12.40 -14.92 15.37
N GLU A 14 13.16 -14.49 14.37
CA GLU A 14 14.22 -13.50 14.57
C GLU A 14 13.65 -12.10 14.91
N TYR A 15 12.39 -11.83 14.56
CA TYR A 15 11.72 -10.54 14.73
C TYR A 15 10.62 -10.55 15.80
N THR A 16 10.09 -11.72 16.15
CA THR A 16 9.00 -11.86 17.13
C THR A 16 9.02 -13.23 17.80
N GLU A 17 8.75 -13.26 19.12
CA GLU A 17 8.57 -14.51 19.86
C GLU A 17 7.22 -15.18 19.54
N ASN A 18 6.23 -14.41 19.06
CA ASN A 18 4.89 -14.86 18.74
C ASN A 18 4.76 -15.33 17.30
N ALA A 19 5.54 -16.34 16.89
CA ALA A 19 5.48 -16.96 15.59
C ALA A 19 5.24 -18.47 15.73
N TYR A 20 4.09 -18.95 15.22
CA TYR A 20 3.61 -20.32 15.43
C TYR A 20 3.37 -21.02 14.10
N VAL A 21 3.79 -22.30 14.03
CA VAL A 21 3.42 -23.19 12.93
C VAL A 21 2.03 -23.72 13.19
N VAL A 22 1.07 -23.40 12.31
CA VAL A 22 -0.32 -23.85 12.44
C VAL A 22 -0.75 -24.57 11.18
N ARG A 23 -1.27 -25.78 11.31
CA ARG A 23 -1.77 -26.58 10.19
C ARG A 23 -3.24 -26.34 9.90
N ASN A 24 -3.99 -25.89 10.89
CA ASN A 24 -5.41 -25.62 10.81
C ASN A 24 -5.69 -24.23 11.41
N LEU A 25 -6.52 -23.43 10.75
CA LEU A 25 -6.90 -22.07 11.15
C LEU A 25 -8.36 -22.05 11.65
N ASP A 26 -8.78 -23.11 12.39
CA ASP A 26 -10.07 -23.09 13.06
C ASP A 26 -10.11 -22.11 14.23
N LYS A 27 -11.34 -21.80 14.67
CA LYS A 27 -11.57 -20.80 15.70
C LYS A 27 -10.85 -21.11 17.00
N LYS A 28 -10.73 -22.41 17.37
CA LYS A 28 -10.06 -22.84 18.59
C LYS A 28 -8.55 -22.60 18.49
N THR A 29 -7.92 -23.04 17.40
CA THR A 29 -6.48 -22.84 17.16
C THR A 29 -6.11 -21.35 17.17
N LEU A 30 -6.93 -20.51 16.52
CA LEU A 30 -6.73 -19.06 16.53
C LEU A 30 -6.82 -18.47 17.94
N ALA A 31 -7.81 -18.89 18.74
CA ALA A 31 -7.96 -18.46 20.13
C ALA A 31 -6.79 -18.93 21.01
N ASP A 32 -6.35 -20.19 20.86
CA ASP A 32 -5.22 -20.76 21.60
C ASP A 32 -3.89 -20.04 21.28
N CYS A 33 -3.78 -19.42 20.08
CA CYS A 33 -2.65 -18.57 19.70
C CYS A 33 -2.75 -17.12 20.19
N GLY A 34 -3.76 -16.77 20.97
CA GLY A 34 -3.93 -15.43 21.55
C GLY A 34 -4.43 -14.37 20.55
N VAL A 35 -5.05 -14.79 19.45
CA VAL A 35 -5.50 -13.87 18.41
C VAL A 35 -6.64 -12.97 18.89
N ALA A 36 -7.46 -13.44 19.85
CA ALA A 36 -8.56 -12.66 20.42
C ALA A 36 -8.10 -11.40 21.18
N ASP A 37 -6.84 -11.35 21.60
CA ASP A 37 -6.25 -10.22 22.33
C ASP A 37 -5.54 -9.21 21.38
N CYS A 38 -5.62 -9.44 20.07
CA CYS A 38 -5.00 -8.55 19.08
C CYS A 38 -5.95 -7.42 18.67
N ASP A 39 -5.44 -6.20 18.55
CA ASP A 39 -6.19 -5.05 18.02
C ASP A 39 -6.42 -5.16 16.52
N VAL A 40 -5.49 -5.78 15.79
CA VAL A 40 -5.52 -5.92 14.33
C VAL A 40 -5.13 -7.34 13.94
N ALA A 41 -5.87 -7.94 13.01
CA ALA A 41 -5.48 -9.17 12.35
C ALA A 41 -5.43 -8.98 10.82
N VAL A 42 -4.38 -9.52 10.19
CA VAL A 42 -4.19 -9.43 8.73
C VAL A 42 -4.21 -10.83 8.12
N VAL A 43 -5.17 -11.09 7.23
CA VAL A 43 -5.32 -12.37 6.52
C VAL A 43 -4.71 -12.26 5.13
N CYS A 44 -3.50 -12.84 4.95
CA CYS A 44 -2.74 -12.81 3.69
C CYS A 44 -2.76 -14.14 2.94
N ILE A 45 -3.84 -14.92 3.02
CA ILE A 45 -3.97 -16.23 2.37
C ILE A 45 -4.31 -16.00 0.89
N GLY A 46 -3.34 -16.27 -0.01
CA GLY A 46 -3.49 -15.95 -1.44
C GLY A 46 -4.10 -17.07 -2.31
N SER A 47 -3.81 -18.33 -2.01
CA SER A 47 -4.10 -19.46 -2.91
C SER A 47 -5.34 -20.30 -2.54
N GLN A 48 -5.91 -20.06 -1.36
CA GLN A 48 -7.03 -20.85 -0.82
C GLN A 48 -8.14 -19.90 -0.37
N MET A 49 -9.08 -19.61 -1.28
CA MET A 49 -10.18 -18.68 -1.05
C MET A 49 -11.07 -19.11 0.11
N ASP A 50 -11.41 -20.39 0.19
CA ASP A 50 -12.20 -20.99 1.26
C ASP A 50 -11.54 -20.80 2.63
N THR A 51 -10.26 -21.10 2.71
CA THR A 51 -9.47 -20.93 3.94
C THR A 51 -9.39 -19.45 4.33
N SER A 52 -9.19 -18.54 3.37
CA SER A 52 -9.18 -17.09 3.62
C SER A 52 -10.50 -16.60 4.20
N ILE A 53 -11.62 -16.99 3.59
CA ILE A 53 -12.97 -16.60 4.03
C ILE A 53 -13.27 -17.15 5.43
N LEU A 54 -13.01 -18.45 5.67
CA LEU A 54 -13.25 -19.06 6.98
C LEU A 54 -12.37 -18.48 8.08
N THR A 55 -11.10 -18.23 7.79
CA THR A 55 -10.20 -17.59 8.75
C THR A 55 -10.68 -16.19 9.09
N THR A 56 -11.08 -15.39 8.13
CA THR A 56 -11.65 -14.05 8.34
C THR A 56 -12.92 -14.12 9.18
N LEU A 57 -13.83 -15.04 8.91
CA LEU A 57 -15.04 -15.27 9.70
C LEU A 57 -14.70 -15.62 11.16
N HIS A 58 -13.68 -16.47 11.38
CA HIS A 58 -13.26 -16.84 12.73
C HIS A 58 -12.69 -15.65 13.49
N LEU A 59 -11.85 -14.83 12.86
CA LEU A 59 -11.26 -13.64 13.48
C LEU A 59 -12.32 -12.61 13.88
N VAL A 60 -13.25 -12.30 12.99
CA VAL A 60 -14.39 -11.41 13.30
C VAL A 60 -15.25 -12.00 14.42
N SER A 61 -15.51 -13.32 14.41
CA SER A 61 -16.27 -14.03 15.44
C SER A 61 -15.54 -14.14 16.78
N LEU A 62 -14.23 -13.97 16.82
CA LEU A 62 -13.43 -13.87 18.05
C LEU A 62 -13.41 -12.46 18.62
N GLY A 63 -13.97 -11.47 17.89
CA GLY A 63 -14.07 -10.09 18.35
C GLY A 63 -12.83 -9.24 18.07
N VAL A 64 -11.93 -9.65 17.14
CA VAL A 64 -10.80 -8.81 16.74
C VAL A 64 -11.33 -7.49 16.16
N PRO A 65 -10.95 -6.32 16.70
CA PRO A 65 -11.54 -5.03 16.34
C PRO A 65 -11.34 -4.67 14.86
N HIS A 66 -10.15 -4.96 14.30
CA HIS A 66 -9.80 -4.63 12.92
C HIS A 66 -9.27 -5.88 12.21
N VAL A 67 -10.03 -6.38 11.26
CA VAL A 67 -9.61 -7.51 10.41
C VAL A 67 -9.39 -7.00 9.00
N ILE A 68 -8.16 -7.11 8.51
CA ILE A 68 -7.79 -6.75 7.14
C ILE A 68 -7.58 -8.06 6.36
N ALA A 69 -8.22 -8.18 5.20
CA ALA A 69 -8.14 -9.40 4.42
C ALA A 69 -7.71 -9.12 2.97
N LYS A 70 -6.75 -9.90 2.48
CA LYS A 70 -6.33 -9.87 1.10
C LYS A 70 -7.37 -10.58 0.22
N ALA A 71 -7.81 -9.93 -0.86
CA ALA A 71 -8.63 -10.53 -1.90
C ALA A 71 -7.85 -10.64 -3.22
N ALA A 72 -8.05 -11.74 -3.93
CA ALA A 72 -7.51 -11.98 -5.26
C ALA A 72 -8.54 -11.69 -6.37
N SER A 73 -9.84 -11.63 -6.05
CA SER A 73 -10.92 -11.28 -6.98
C SER A 73 -11.94 -10.35 -6.33
N ALA A 74 -12.78 -9.71 -7.15
CA ALA A 74 -13.84 -8.83 -6.69
C ALA A 74 -14.89 -9.61 -5.87
N GLU A 75 -15.23 -10.83 -6.30
CA GLU A 75 -16.21 -11.69 -5.63
C GLU A 75 -15.73 -12.11 -4.23
N GLN A 76 -14.44 -12.47 -4.12
CA GLN A 76 -13.83 -12.75 -2.82
C GLN A 76 -13.88 -11.52 -1.92
N GLY A 77 -13.55 -10.34 -2.46
CA GLY A 77 -13.60 -9.09 -1.72
C GLY A 77 -14.98 -8.78 -1.20
N GLU A 78 -16.01 -8.90 -2.03
CA GLU A 78 -17.40 -8.69 -1.61
C GLU A 78 -17.83 -9.60 -0.45
N ILE A 79 -17.38 -10.86 -0.45
CA ILE A 79 -17.65 -11.78 0.65
C ILE A 79 -16.93 -11.32 1.93
N LEU A 80 -15.65 -10.96 1.83
CA LEU A 80 -14.84 -10.54 2.97
C LEU A 80 -15.36 -9.23 3.59
N GLU A 81 -15.80 -8.27 2.77
CA GLU A 81 -16.45 -7.03 3.23
C GLU A 81 -17.76 -7.31 3.98
N LYS A 82 -18.60 -8.23 3.46
CA LYS A 82 -19.83 -8.66 4.14
C LYS A 82 -19.57 -9.35 5.47
N LEU A 83 -18.41 -9.96 5.65
CA LEU A 83 -17.99 -10.52 6.94
C LEU A 83 -17.51 -9.45 7.92
N GLY A 84 -17.32 -8.20 7.48
CA GLY A 84 -16.87 -7.07 8.30
C GLY A 84 -15.35 -6.84 8.26
N ALA A 85 -14.63 -7.41 7.29
CA ALA A 85 -13.21 -7.14 7.10
C ALA A 85 -12.98 -5.93 6.17
N GLU A 86 -11.88 -5.21 6.42
CA GLU A 86 -11.30 -4.30 5.44
C GLU A 86 -10.60 -5.11 4.34
N VAL A 87 -10.91 -4.84 3.08
CA VAL A 87 -10.37 -5.62 1.96
C VAL A 87 -9.28 -4.86 1.21
N VAL A 88 -8.18 -5.54 0.96
CA VAL A 88 -7.06 -5.02 0.17
C VAL A 88 -6.79 -5.91 -1.04
N TYR A 89 -6.38 -5.30 -2.15
CA TYR A 89 -6.08 -5.98 -3.43
C TYR A 89 -4.63 -5.69 -3.87
N PRO A 90 -3.62 -6.23 -3.19
CA PRO A 90 -2.22 -5.83 -3.41
C PRO A 90 -1.75 -6.00 -4.86
N GLU A 91 -2.16 -7.08 -5.52
CA GLU A 91 -1.77 -7.36 -6.91
C GLU A 91 -2.40 -6.37 -7.89
N ARG A 92 -3.69 -6.06 -7.71
CA ARG A 92 -4.41 -5.07 -8.53
C ARG A 92 -3.83 -3.68 -8.34
N ASP A 93 -3.62 -3.28 -7.10
CA ASP A 93 -3.14 -1.96 -6.76
C ASP A 93 -1.70 -1.76 -7.25
N MET A 94 -0.87 -2.81 -7.15
CA MET A 94 0.48 -2.80 -7.70
C MET A 94 0.48 -2.77 -9.24
N ALA A 95 -0.43 -3.49 -9.90
CA ALA A 95 -0.56 -3.48 -11.35
C ALA A 95 -0.98 -2.09 -11.86
N ILE A 96 -1.94 -1.44 -11.19
CA ILE A 96 -2.36 -0.06 -11.50
C ILE A 96 -1.17 0.90 -11.33
N ARG A 97 -0.45 0.78 -10.21
CA ARG A 97 0.75 1.60 -9.95
C ARG A 97 1.83 1.40 -11.01
N LEU A 98 2.06 0.16 -11.44
CA LEU A 98 3.01 -0.14 -12.52
C LEU A 98 2.56 0.45 -13.85
N ALA A 99 1.27 0.32 -14.21
CA ALA A 99 0.71 0.88 -15.44
C ALA A 99 0.93 2.40 -15.50
N HIS A 100 0.61 3.13 -14.44
CA HIS A 100 0.87 4.57 -14.36
C HIS A 100 2.35 4.94 -14.54
N ARG A 101 3.26 4.14 -14.00
CA ARG A 101 4.71 4.36 -14.21
C ARG A 101 5.13 4.14 -15.66
N MET A 102 4.47 3.23 -16.37
CA MET A 102 4.78 2.93 -17.80
C MET A 102 4.19 3.96 -18.75
N GLU A 103 3.04 4.56 -18.45
CA GLU A 103 2.39 5.57 -19.29
C GLU A 103 3.25 6.84 -19.45
N THR A 104 4.02 7.17 -18.42
CA THR A 104 4.82 8.40 -18.42
C THR A 104 6.26 8.08 -18.11
N SER A 105 7.13 8.14 -19.12
CA SER A 105 8.58 7.89 -18.98
C SER A 105 9.30 8.79 -17.96
N ARG A 106 8.63 9.82 -17.46
CA ARG A 106 9.13 10.79 -16.47
C ARG A 106 8.51 10.62 -15.08
N MET A 107 7.49 9.78 -14.92
CA MET A 107 6.87 9.51 -13.63
C MET A 107 7.71 8.45 -12.88
N LEU A 108 8.34 8.85 -11.79
CA LEU A 108 9.19 7.97 -10.97
C LEU A 108 8.38 7.23 -9.91
N ASP A 109 7.36 7.88 -9.37
CA ASP A 109 6.46 7.30 -8.36
C ASP A 109 5.10 8.00 -8.34
N PHE A 110 4.11 7.33 -7.75
CA PHE A 110 2.73 7.79 -7.71
C PHE A 110 2.04 7.26 -6.44
N ILE A 111 1.34 8.15 -5.75
CA ILE A 111 0.52 7.82 -4.58
C ILE A 111 -0.87 8.41 -4.81
N GLN A 112 -1.88 7.56 -4.91
CA GLN A 112 -3.27 7.98 -4.96
C GLN A 112 -3.80 8.13 -3.54
N LEU A 113 -4.20 9.35 -3.17
CA LEU A 113 -4.81 9.63 -1.86
C LEU A 113 -6.34 9.55 -1.91
N SER A 114 -6.94 9.87 -3.07
CA SER A 114 -8.36 9.72 -3.34
C SER A 114 -8.59 9.65 -4.86
N GLU A 115 -9.84 9.45 -5.30
CA GLU A 115 -10.19 9.49 -6.73
C GLU A 115 -9.81 10.82 -7.41
N GLN A 116 -9.75 11.91 -6.65
CA GLN A 116 -9.52 13.27 -7.15
C GLN A 116 -8.16 13.84 -6.77
N LEU A 117 -7.41 13.19 -5.88
CA LEU A 117 -6.14 13.68 -5.37
C LEU A 117 -5.06 12.61 -5.42
N ASN A 118 -4.00 12.92 -6.14
CA ASN A 118 -2.80 12.10 -6.20
C ASN A 118 -1.52 12.93 -6.06
N ILE A 119 -0.48 12.29 -5.59
CA ILE A 119 0.88 12.83 -5.49
C ILE A 119 1.75 12.04 -6.46
N SER A 120 2.45 12.74 -7.34
CA SER A 120 3.32 12.11 -8.32
C SER A 120 4.74 12.66 -8.25
N LYS A 121 5.72 11.79 -8.35
CA LYS A 121 7.13 12.12 -8.45
C LYS A 121 7.53 12.12 -9.93
N LEU A 122 7.88 13.29 -10.48
CA LEU A 122 8.11 13.49 -11.91
C LEU A 122 9.45 14.17 -12.14
N VAL A 123 10.18 13.72 -13.16
CA VAL A 123 11.34 14.48 -13.67
C VAL A 123 10.85 15.71 -14.42
N ILE A 124 11.42 16.88 -14.10
CA ILE A 124 11.05 18.13 -14.77
C ILE A 124 11.28 18.04 -16.28
N PRO A 125 10.30 18.45 -17.12
CA PRO A 125 10.49 18.47 -18.55
C PRO A 125 11.57 19.46 -18.98
N GLU A 126 12.38 19.10 -19.98
CA GLU A 126 13.46 19.94 -20.51
C GLU A 126 13.01 21.36 -20.90
N LYS A 127 11.81 21.47 -21.45
CA LYS A 127 11.19 22.76 -21.81
C LYS A 127 10.92 23.70 -20.62
N ALA A 128 10.93 23.18 -19.40
CA ALA A 128 10.75 23.96 -18.19
C ALA A 128 12.07 24.30 -17.49
N VAL A 129 13.17 23.67 -17.89
CA VAL A 129 14.52 23.97 -17.37
C VAL A 129 14.86 25.43 -17.62
N GLY A 130 15.40 26.10 -16.59
CA GLY A 130 15.73 27.54 -16.63
C GLY A 130 14.54 28.49 -16.38
N SER A 131 13.30 28.01 -16.36
CA SER A 131 12.16 28.81 -15.91
C SER A 131 12.01 28.76 -14.39
N SER A 132 11.49 29.83 -13.79
CA SER A 132 11.19 29.80 -12.36
C SER A 132 9.89 29.04 -12.08
N VAL A 133 9.73 28.54 -10.86
CA VAL A 133 8.48 27.91 -10.40
C VAL A 133 7.27 28.81 -10.69
N MET A 134 7.42 30.10 -10.39
CA MET A 134 6.38 31.11 -10.64
C MET A 134 6.09 31.28 -12.14
N SER A 135 7.14 31.43 -12.99
CA SER A 135 6.96 31.68 -14.41
C SER A 135 6.46 30.44 -15.18
N ALA A 136 6.81 29.24 -14.73
CA ALA A 136 6.30 27.98 -15.26
C ALA A 136 4.78 27.86 -15.14
N ASN A 137 4.22 28.47 -14.09
CA ASN A 137 2.77 28.60 -13.80
C ASN A 137 2.02 27.24 -13.96
N LEU A 138 2.59 26.20 -13.35
CA LEU A 138 2.08 24.82 -13.50
C LEU A 138 0.68 24.67 -12.95
N ARG A 139 0.36 25.41 -11.89
CA ARG A 139 -0.98 25.40 -11.31
C ARG A 139 -2.06 25.87 -12.29
N ALA A 140 -1.85 26.97 -12.96
CA ALA A 140 -2.85 27.51 -13.90
C ALA A 140 -2.90 26.70 -15.21
N LYS A 141 -1.75 26.14 -15.65
CA LYS A 141 -1.68 25.40 -16.92
C LYS A 141 -2.16 23.96 -16.81
N TYR A 142 -1.89 23.30 -15.67
CA TYR A 142 -2.08 21.85 -15.52
C TYR A 142 -2.84 21.45 -14.25
N GLY A 143 -3.23 22.40 -13.41
CA GLY A 143 -3.93 22.11 -12.14
C GLY A 143 -3.06 21.47 -11.06
N VAL A 144 -1.73 21.46 -11.22
CA VAL A 144 -0.81 20.79 -10.29
C VAL A 144 -0.13 21.77 -9.35
N ASN A 145 0.04 21.38 -8.09
CA ASN A 145 0.82 22.11 -7.10
C ASN A 145 2.14 21.39 -6.87
N ILE A 146 3.23 22.15 -6.86
CA ILE A 146 4.53 21.61 -6.45
C ILE A 146 4.58 21.59 -4.93
N ILE A 147 4.81 20.41 -4.35
CA ILE A 147 4.92 20.24 -2.91
C ILE A 147 6.38 20.12 -2.45
N ALA A 148 7.27 19.68 -3.33
CA ALA A 148 8.70 19.60 -3.06
C ALA A 148 9.49 19.56 -4.38
N ILE A 149 10.79 19.88 -4.31
CA ILE A 149 11.74 19.72 -5.41
C ILE A 149 12.94 18.92 -4.89
N GLU A 150 13.33 17.89 -5.62
CA GLU A 150 14.56 17.13 -5.34
C GLU A 150 15.61 17.45 -6.40
N THR A 151 16.79 17.93 -5.96
CA THR A 151 17.93 18.25 -6.81
C THR A 151 19.16 17.50 -6.30
N GLY A 152 19.76 16.64 -7.12
CA GLY A 152 20.95 15.88 -6.75
C GLY A 152 20.77 15.04 -5.47
N GLY A 153 19.59 14.46 -5.26
CA GLY A 153 19.24 13.66 -4.08
C GLY A 153 18.92 14.47 -2.81
N LYS A 154 18.84 15.80 -2.91
CA LYS A 154 18.44 16.66 -1.78
C LYS A 154 17.01 17.16 -1.98
N LEU A 155 16.11 16.76 -1.07
CA LEU A 155 14.72 17.15 -1.07
C LEU A 155 14.53 18.52 -0.39
N ARG A 156 13.80 19.43 -1.06
CA ARG A 156 13.37 20.74 -0.55
C ARG A 156 11.85 20.79 -0.50
N VAL A 157 11.27 20.78 0.68
CA VAL A 157 9.80 20.86 0.88
C VAL A 157 9.28 22.31 0.89
N SER A 158 10.16 23.30 1.13
CA SER A 158 9.83 24.72 0.97
C SER A 158 10.26 25.16 -0.43
N VAL A 159 9.28 25.31 -1.32
CA VAL A 159 9.51 25.65 -2.72
C VAL A 159 9.54 27.16 -2.89
N ASP A 160 10.72 27.71 -3.22
CA ASP A 160 10.87 29.14 -3.56
C ASP A 160 10.22 29.41 -4.93
N PRO A 161 9.28 30.36 -5.05
CA PRO A 161 8.69 30.77 -6.32
C PRO A 161 9.70 31.19 -7.39
N ASN A 162 10.86 31.71 -6.95
CA ASN A 162 11.95 32.15 -7.83
C ASN A 162 12.97 31.06 -8.15
N TYR A 163 12.84 29.86 -7.57
CA TYR A 163 13.73 28.75 -7.88
C TYR A 163 13.68 28.44 -9.37
N LEU A 164 14.85 28.41 -10.03
CA LEU A 164 14.97 28.04 -11.44
C LEU A 164 15.15 26.53 -11.57
N PHE A 165 14.27 25.89 -12.32
CA PHE A 165 14.36 24.46 -12.56
C PHE A 165 15.66 24.09 -13.25
N GLN A 166 16.31 23.04 -12.77
CA GLN A 166 17.53 22.48 -13.30
C GLN A 166 17.24 21.14 -14.03
N SER A 167 18.10 20.79 -14.97
CA SER A 167 18.00 19.48 -15.62
C SER A 167 18.16 18.36 -14.59
N GLY A 168 17.23 17.40 -14.59
CA GLY A 168 17.20 16.31 -13.64
C GLY A 168 16.51 16.62 -12.29
N ASP A 169 15.94 17.82 -12.11
CA ASP A 169 15.07 18.10 -10.98
C ASP A 169 13.83 17.18 -11.00
N ILE A 170 13.42 16.77 -9.83
CA ILE A 170 12.27 15.89 -9.61
C ILE A 170 11.26 16.63 -8.74
#